data_f685fbac4615a17e7084702a414bc2e7
#
_entry.id   f685fbac4615a17e7084702a414bc2e7
#
_cell.length_a   1.000
_cell.length_b   1.000
_cell.length_c   1.000
_cell.angle_alpha   90.00
_cell.angle_beta   90.00
_cell.angle_gamma   90.00
#
_symmetry.space_group_name_H-M   'P 1'
#
loop_
_entity.id
_entity.type
_entity.pdbx_description
1 polymer ?
#
loop_
_entity_poly.entity_id
_entity_poly.type
_entity_poly.pdbx_seq_one_letter_code
_entity_poly.pdbx_strand_id
1 'polypeptide(L)'
;MFSIVWCLTAYAEVPSLPMLEQGKMWEYIYHHFEDRETPGPDGRLYDHTRWTVSYQLDGDTVIDGRKYMKMYRTDYRDFKKDYFGAFREDDERQLVANSNDFAVRLFRQARGEKSSILSPLSITYALGMINNGATGQTQQEICKTLGFTDAAAINAFCRKMLDNAGTLDTKTKALIANTVFVNAALGFQLQDAFVQTINNYYDAEPQNRDFYDGQTMDIINQWASDHTEKMIEKVLDEDSFNPTLVSYLLNALYFKGAWSDPFDAAETKEEPFGGGPMVPMMHKDRTKFTYAENNLYQAINLPYGNGAYQMSVFLPRENKDIGDVLNALNGNNWQVSGSSYEVDLKLPRFETENSVQLKDVMSALGMPIVFTPQAEFPNFCNVNVWIGGMFQVAKIKLDEQGTEAAAVTVIPVETSMPKTVDFHATRPFLYIISEQSTGVIFFIGQYTGSTTVAVPDSIKMVEENKQKENEQIYNLSGQRLSKAPAHGLYIRNGKIMSR
;
A
#
# COMPACT_ATOMS: atom_id res chain seq x y z
N MET A 1 -19.50 -1.44 46.08
CA MET A 1 -18.59 -1.01 45.01
C MET A 1 -18.86 -1.94 43.85
N PHE A 2 -19.65 -1.50 42.87
CA PHE A 2 -20.19 -2.37 41.81
C PHE A 2 -19.14 -2.58 40.71
N SER A 3 -18.71 -3.82 40.49
CA SER A 3 -17.94 -4.21 39.30
C SER A 3 -18.91 -4.77 38.28
N ILE A 4 -19.23 -3.98 37.25
CA ILE A 4 -19.96 -4.44 36.08
C ILE A 4 -18.93 -5.09 35.14
N VAL A 5 -18.93 -6.40 35.08
CA VAL A 5 -18.17 -7.16 34.06
C VAL A 5 -19.00 -7.20 32.78
N TRP A 6 -18.61 -6.41 31.78
CA TRP A 6 -19.16 -6.47 30.42
C TRP A 6 -18.50 -7.60 29.66
N CYS A 7 -19.19 -8.70 29.47
CA CYS A 7 -18.78 -9.73 28.54
C CYS A 7 -19.51 -9.52 27.21
N LEU A 8 -18.92 -8.79 26.28
CA LEU A 8 -19.39 -8.67 24.90
C LEU A 8 -18.89 -9.87 24.12
N THR A 9 -19.70 -10.90 23.96
CA THR A 9 -19.50 -11.90 22.91
C THR A 9 -20.20 -11.41 21.65
N ALA A 10 -19.50 -10.61 20.85
CA ALA A 10 -19.94 -10.30 19.50
C ALA A 10 -19.41 -11.39 18.54
N TYR A 11 -20.27 -12.33 18.16
CA TYR A 11 -20.07 -13.06 16.92
C TYR A 11 -20.63 -12.18 15.80
N ALA A 12 -19.80 -11.35 15.23
CA ALA A 12 -20.10 -10.69 13.97
C ALA A 12 -19.08 -11.17 12.94
N GLU A 13 -19.50 -11.99 12.01
CA GLU A 13 -18.85 -11.98 10.68
C GLU A 13 -18.92 -10.53 10.21
N VAL A 14 -17.76 -9.91 9.98
CA VAL A 14 -17.68 -8.54 9.43
C VAL A 14 -18.17 -8.64 7.99
N PRO A 15 -19.36 -8.12 7.65
CA PRO A 15 -19.82 -8.17 6.29
C PRO A 15 -18.98 -7.24 5.42
N SER A 16 -18.64 -7.67 4.23
CA SER A 16 -18.03 -6.87 3.16
C SER A 16 -18.98 -5.84 2.53
N LEU A 17 -20.07 -5.49 3.21
CA LEU A 17 -21.09 -4.54 2.76
C LEU A 17 -20.94 -3.20 3.45
N PRO A 18 -21.32 -2.09 2.81
CA PRO A 18 -21.35 -0.77 3.44
C PRO A 18 -21.97 -0.84 4.82
N MET A 19 -21.34 -0.20 5.81
CA MET A 19 -21.81 -0.28 7.20
C MET A 19 -23.17 0.41 7.35
N LEU A 20 -23.42 1.43 6.53
CA LEU A 20 -24.67 2.18 6.49
C LEU A 20 -25.50 1.79 5.26
N GLU A 21 -26.41 0.86 5.44
CA GLU A 21 -27.40 0.43 4.45
C GLU A 21 -28.81 0.53 5.02
N GLN A 22 -29.74 1.08 4.23
CA GLN A 22 -31.14 1.22 4.63
C GLN A 22 -31.71 -0.15 5.03
N GLY A 23 -32.31 -0.23 6.21
CA GLY A 23 -32.90 -1.44 6.75
C GLY A 23 -31.93 -2.41 7.42
N LYS A 24 -30.64 -2.14 7.41
CA LYS A 24 -29.64 -2.97 8.09
C LYS A 24 -29.89 -2.97 9.60
N MET A 25 -29.80 -4.14 10.21
CA MET A 25 -30.10 -4.34 11.62
C MET A 25 -29.01 -5.16 12.30
N TRP A 26 -28.66 -4.77 13.51
CA TRP A 26 -27.79 -5.52 14.41
C TRP A 26 -28.56 -5.90 15.66
N GLU A 27 -28.39 -7.15 16.11
CA GLU A 27 -28.99 -7.66 17.34
C GLU A 27 -27.91 -8.01 18.36
N TYR A 28 -28.12 -7.55 19.57
CA TYR A 28 -27.22 -7.82 20.70
C TYR A 28 -28.01 -8.52 21.80
N ILE A 29 -27.39 -9.55 22.36
CA ILE A 29 -27.94 -10.27 23.50
C ILE A 29 -27.14 -9.84 24.72
N TYR A 30 -27.82 -9.24 25.68
CA TYR A 30 -27.25 -8.82 26.94
C TYR A 30 -27.48 -9.89 27.99
N HIS A 31 -26.47 -10.13 28.81
CA HIS A 31 -26.52 -10.98 29.99
C HIS A 31 -26.22 -10.14 31.22
N HIS A 32 -27.09 -10.19 32.20
CA HIS A 32 -26.91 -9.51 33.47
C HIS A 32 -26.85 -10.55 34.57
N PHE A 33 -25.86 -10.45 35.44
CA PHE A 33 -25.66 -11.32 36.60
C PHE A 33 -25.70 -10.45 37.84
N GLU A 34 -26.58 -10.77 38.77
CA GLU A 34 -26.64 -10.14 40.11
C GLU A 34 -26.20 -11.17 41.14
N ASP A 35 -25.20 -10.84 41.94
CA ASP A 35 -24.74 -11.66 43.05
C ASP A 35 -25.80 -11.76 44.13
N ARG A 36 -25.98 -12.94 44.69
CA ARG A 36 -26.85 -13.18 45.85
C ARG A 36 -26.01 -13.51 47.05
N GLU A 37 -26.46 -13.03 48.23
CA GLU A 37 -25.85 -13.39 49.51
C GLU A 37 -26.12 -14.85 49.92
N THR A 38 -27.18 -15.45 49.36
CA THR A 38 -27.56 -16.86 49.59
C THR A 38 -27.91 -17.56 48.27
N PRO A 39 -27.60 -18.85 48.10
CA PRO A 39 -27.96 -19.61 46.91
C PRO A 39 -29.46 -19.59 46.63
N GLY A 40 -29.82 -19.38 45.37
CA GLY A 40 -31.19 -19.50 44.88
C GLY A 40 -31.70 -20.97 44.86
N PRO A 41 -32.94 -21.20 44.47
CA PRO A 41 -33.56 -22.53 44.39
C PRO A 41 -32.81 -23.52 43.49
N ASP A 42 -32.03 -23.02 42.51
CA ASP A 42 -31.20 -23.74 41.57
C ASP A 42 -29.77 -23.95 42.09
N GLY A 43 -29.45 -23.54 43.32
CA GLY A 43 -28.15 -23.63 43.95
C GLY A 43 -27.12 -22.58 43.49
N ARG A 44 -27.50 -21.61 42.67
CA ARG A 44 -26.62 -20.56 42.19
C ARG A 44 -26.56 -19.36 43.13
N LEU A 45 -25.38 -18.73 43.20
CA LEU A 45 -25.14 -17.50 43.99
C LEU A 45 -25.36 -16.23 43.14
N TYR A 46 -26.01 -16.33 42.02
CA TYR A 46 -26.32 -15.17 41.15
C TYR A 46 -27.63 -15.37 40.42
N ASP A 47 -28.31 -14.26 40.13
CA ASP A 47 -29.43 -14.19 39.21
C ASP A 47 -28.88 -13.87 37.79
N HIS A 48 -29.43 -14.56 36.78
CA HIS A 48 -29.07 -14.37 35.38
C HIS A 48 -30.29 -13.92 34.58
N THR A 49 -30.22 -12.68 34.09
CA THR A 49 -31.25 -12.13 33.20
C THR A 49 -30.65 -11.96 31.80
N ARG A 50 -31.40 -12.37 30.78
CA ARG A 50 -31.03 -12.22 29.37
C ARG A 50 -32.09 -11.43 28.65
N TRP A 51 -31.66 -10.45 27.80
CA TRP A 51 -32.56 -9.73 26.91
C TRP A 51 -31.87 -9.35 25.60
N THR A 52 -32.66 -9.05 24.57
CA THR A 52 -32.16 -8.64 23.25
C THR A 52 -32.41 -7.15 23.06
N VAL A 53 -31.47 -6.49 22.41
CA VAL A 53 -31.56 -5.12 21.90
C VAL A 53 -31.19 -5.14 20.43
N SER A 54 -32.02 -4.56 19.57
CA SER A 54 -31.65 -4.35 18.16
C SER A 54 -31.39 -2.89 17.84
N TYR A 55 -30.50 -2.65 16.91
CA TYR A 55 -30.25 -1.35 16.29
C TYR A 55 -30.55 -1.46 14.81
N GLN A 56 -31.36 -0.56 14.28
CA GLN A 56 -31.79 -0.55 12.89
C GLN A 56 -31.54 0.79 12.23
N LEU A 57 -30.93 0.81 11.04
CA LEU A 57 -30.86 2.00 10.19
C LEU A 57 -32.16 2.18 9.42
N ASP A 58 -32.79 3.33 9.57
CA ASP A 58 -34.07 3.65 8.94
C ASP A 58 -34.24 5.15 8.69
N GLY A 59 -34.25 5.52 7.41
CA GLY A 59 -34.41 6.87 6.93
C GLY A 59 -33.15 7.76 7.06
N ASP A 60 -33.18 8.87 6.36
CA ASP A 60 -32.10 9.84 6.26
C ASP A 60 -32.38 11.11 7.06
N THR A 61 -31.32 11.84 7.41
CA THR A 61 -31.38 13.20 7.94
C THR A 61 -30.19 14.01 7.42
N VAL A 62 -30.28 15.33 7.52
CA VAL A 62 -29.19 16.26 7.17
C VAL A 62 -28.80 17.04 8.41
N ILE A 63 -27.51 17.03 8.77
CA ILE A 63 -26.94 17.79 9.88
C ILE A 63 -25.76 18.59 9.32
N ASP A 64 -25.77 19.88 9.45
CA ASP A 64 -24.75 20.82 8.93
C ASP A 64 -24.43 20.60 7.42
N GLY A 65 -25.50 20.41 6.63
CA GLY A 65 -25.39 20.18 5.17
C GLY A 65 -24.93 18.77 4.74
N ARG A 66 -24.65 17.87 5.71
CA ARG A 66 -24.21 16.51 5.46
C ARG A 66 -25.31 15.48 5.68
N LYS A 67 -25.37 14.47 4.82
CA LYS A 67 -26.37 13.41 4.89
C LYS A 67 -25.94 12.33 5.90
N TYR A 68 -26.88 11.93 6.75
CA TYR A 68 -26.72 10.89 7.76
C TYR A 68 -27.88 9.90 7.65
N MET A 69 -27.66 8.65 8.03
CA MET A 69 -28.70 7.66 8.25
C MET A 69 -29.10 7.67 9.73
N LYS A 70 -30.40 7.63 10.00
CA LYS A 70 -30.94 7.54 11.36
C LYS A 70 -30.82 6.11 11.86
N MET A 71 -30.39 5.96 13.11
CA MET A 71 -30.37 4.70 13.81
C MET A 71 -31.41 4.70 14.93
N TYR A 72 -32.18 3.66 14.98
CA TYR A 72 -33.16 3.41 16.03
C TYR A 72 -32.75 2.20 16.84
N ARG A 73 -32.93 2.29 18.16
CA ARG A 73 -32.73 1.20 19.11
C ARG A 73 -34.09 0.64 19.53
N THR A 74 -34.25 -0.68 19.48
CA THR A 74 -35.41 -1.36 20.05
C THR A 74 -34.94 -2.26 21.19
N ASP A 75 -35.49 -2.02 22.39
CA ASP A 75 -35.27 -2.88 23.55
C ASP A 75 -36.44 -3.86 23.65
N TYR A 76 -36.17 -5.15 23.53
CA TYR A 76 -37.22 -6.17 23.53
C TYR A 76 -37.78 -6.47 24.91
N ARG A 77 -37.31 -5.80 25.97
CA ARG A 77 -37.94 -5.86 27.31
C ARG A 77 -39.27 -5.10 27.37
N ASP A 78 -39.35 -3.99 26.64
CA ASP A 78 -40.53 -3.13 26.59
C ASP A 78 -41.05 -2.86 25.18
N PHE A 79 -40.38 -3.43 24.16
CA PHE A 79 -40.64 -3.26 22.71
C PHE A 79 -40.65 -1.79 22.27
N LYS A 80 -39.94 -0.95 22.98
CA LYS A 80 -39.85 0.47 22.68
C LYS A 80 -38.77 0.72 21.62
N LYS A 81 -39.16 1.39 20.52
CA LYS A 81 -38.26 1.85 19.46
C LYS A 81 -37.95 3.33 19.73
N ASP A 82 -36.73 3.63 20.13
CA ASP A 82 -36.27 4.98 20.38
C ASP A 82 -35.25 5.41 19.32
N TYR A 83 -35.24 6.73 19.00
CA TYR A 83 -34.16 7.30 18.19
C TYR A 83 -32.86 7.23 18.96
N PHE A 84 -31.85 6.53 18.40
CA PHE A 84 -30.57 6.32 19.04
C PHE A 84 -29.54 7.36 18.61
N GLY A 85 -29.55 7.77 17.33
CA GLY A 85 -28.61 8.72 16.78
C GLY A 85 -28.68 8.80 15.27
N ALA A 86 -27.85 9.66 14.69
CA ALA A 86 -27.62 9.76 13.27
C ALA A 86 -26.18 9.39 12.96
N PHE A 87 -25.98 8.53 11.96
CA PHE A 87 -24.71 7.96 11.59
C PHE A 87 -24.43 8.28 10.13
N ARG A 88 -23.18 8.56 9.82
CA ARG A 88 -22.68 8.73 8.49
C ARG A 88 -21.50 7.79 8.31
N GLU A 89 -21.46 7.09 7.19
CA GLU A 89 -20.25 6.41 6.78
C GLU A 89 -19.21 7.50 6.49
N ASP A 90 -18.05 7.38 7.08
CA ASP A 90 -17.03 8.39 6.93
C ASP A 90 -16.49 8.29 5.50
N ASP A 91 -16.67 9.34 4.69
CA ASP A 91 -16.16 9.41 3.32
C ASP A 91 -14.64 9.09 3.31
N GLU A 92 -13.93 9.46 4.38
CA GLU A 92 -12.51 9.17 4.54
C GLU A 92 -12.21 7.66 4.64
N ARG A 93 -13.03 6.89 5.38
CA ARG A 93 -12.86 5.43 5.46
C ARG A 93 -13.05 4.77 4.11
N GLN A 94 -14.02 5.23 3.34
CA GLN A 94 -14.25 4.72 2.00
C GLN A 94 -13.10 5.07 1.06
N LEU A 95 -12.53 6.28 1.13
CA LEU A 95 -11.36 6.67 0.35
C LEU A 95 -10.14 5.81 0.70
N VAL A 96 -9.91 5.55 1.99
CA VAL A 96 -8.84 4.64 2.44
C VAL A 96 -9.08 3.21 1.93
N ALA A 97 -10.29 2.69 2.04
CA ALA A 97 -10.63 1.35 1.54
C ALA A 97 -10.40 1.25 0.02
N ASN A 98 -10.78 2.27 -0.75
CA ASN A 98 -10.55 2.33 -2.19
C ASN A 98 -9.05 2.40 -2.53
N SER A 99 -8.28 3.22 -1.81
CA SER A 99 -6.82 3.30 -1.95
C SER A 99 -6.15 1.96 -1.64
N ASN A 100 -6.60 1.27 -0.59
CA ASN A 100 -6.10 -0.05 -0.23
C ASN A 100 -6.51 -1.13 -1.25
N ASP A 101 -7.70 -1.03 -1.83
CA ASP A 101 -8.12 -1.91 -2.92
C ASP A 101 -7.22 -1.72 -4.16
N PHE A 102 -6.90 -0.47 -4.50
CA PHE A 102 -5.90 -0.18 -5.52
C PHE A 102 -4.55 -0.82 -5.17
N ALA A 103 -4.09 -0.72 -3.92
CA ALA A 103 -2.83 -1.31 -3.47
C ALA A 103 -2.78 -2.83 -3.71
N VAL A 104 -3.84 -3.55 -3.33
CA VAL A 104 -3.93 -5.01 -3.50
C VAL A 104 -4.00 -5.38 -4.98
N ARG A 105 -4.82 -4.69 -5.79
CA ARG A 105 -4.93 -4.92 -7.25
C ARG A 105 -3.61 -4.66 -7.97
N LEU A 106 -2.94 -3.55 -7.62
CA LEU A 106 -1.65 -3.18 -8.16
C LEU A 106 -0.61 -4.27 -7.90
N PHE A 107 -0.45 -4.69 -6.65
CA PHE A 107 0.54 -5.70 -6.30
C PHE A 107 0.22 -7.05 -6.96
N ARG A 108 -1.05 -7.45 -6.99
CA ARG A 108 -1.51 -8.67 -7.69
C ARG A 108 -1.12 -8.68 -9.16
N GLN A 109 -1.22 -7.53 -9.84
CA GLN A 109 -0.92 -7.39 -11.26
C GLN A 109 0.58 -7.25 -11.54
N ALA A 110 1.33 -6.62 -10.63
CA ALA A 110 2.74 -6.24 -10.86
C ALA A 110 3.74 -7.28 -10.31
N ARG A 111 3.34 -8.12 -9.33
CA ARG A 111 4.27 -9.08 -8.72
C ARG A 111 4.72 -10.16 -9.69
N GLY A 112 6.00 -10.53 -9.60
CA GLY A 112 6.55 -11.72 -10.25
C GLY A 112 6.59 -12.93 -9.31
N GLU A 113 7.46 -13.88 -9.60
CA GLU A 113 7.69 -15.08 -8.78
C GLU A 113 8.73 -14.86 -7.67
N LYS A 114 9.57 -13.83 -7.80
CA LYS A 114 10.65 -13.52 -6.86
C LYS A 114 10.16 -12.59 -5.74
N SER A 115 11.00 -12.42 -4.71
CA SER A 115 10.80 -11.41 -3.69
C SER A 115 10.65 -10.03 -4.34
N SER A 116 9.63 -9.28 -3.92
CA SER A 116 9.33 -7.98 -4.50
C SER A 116 8.58 -7.10 -3.49
N ILE A 117 8.67 -5.79 -3.70
CA ILE A 117 8.00 -4.78 -2.88
C ILE A 117 7.50 -3.65 -3.78
N LEU A 118 6.35 -3.09 -3.45
CA LEU A 118 5.79 -1.86 -4.04
C LEU A 118 5.32 -0.93 -2.95
N SER A 119 5.34 0.36 -3.24
CA SER A 119 4.65 1.38 -2.46
C SER A 119 3.45 1.94 -3.25
N PRO A 120 2.25 1.43 -3.02
CA PRO A 120 1.04 1.94 -3.68
C PRO A 120 0.76 3.40 -3.33
N LEU A 121 1.09 3.82 -2.11
CA LEU A 121 0.94 5.19 -1.66
C LEU A 121 1.83 6.14 -2.48
N SER A 122 3.10 5.78 -2.72
CA SER A 122 4.03 6.53 -3.57
C SER A 122 3.46 6.71 -5.01
N ILE A 123 2.89 5.64 -5.57
CA ILE A 123 2.24 5.69 -6.89
C ILE A 123 1.01 6.61 -6.87
N THR A 124 0.22 6.56 -5.79
CA THR A 124 -0.93 7.46 -5.60
C THR A 124 -0.49 8.92 -5.59
N TYR A 125 0.64 9.27 -4.95
CA TYR A 125 1.20 10.63 -4.98
C TYR A 125 1.62 11.06 -6.38
N ALA A 126 2.37 10.24 -7.09
CA ALA A 126 2.83 10.56 -8.45
C ALA A 126 1.65 10.77 -9.42
N LEU A 127 0.68 9.85 -9.39
CA LEU A 127 -0.52 9.95 -10.23
C LEU A 127 -1.46 11.08 -9.79
N GLY A 128 -1.56 11.33 -8.48
CA GLY A 128 -2.34 12.44 -7.94
C GLY A 128 -1.79 13.80 -8.39
N MET A 129 -0.45 13.97 -8.37
CA MET A 129 0.17 15.19 -8.90
C MET A 129 -0.19 15.40 -10.37
N ILE A 130 0.10 14.43 -11.24
CA ILE A 130 -0.13 14.59 -12.68
C ILE A 130 -1.63 14.69 -13.02
N ASN A 131 -2.51 14.10 -12.22
CA ASN A 131 -3.96 14.16 -12.38
C ASN A 131 -4.52 15.59 -12.32
N ASN A 132 -3.84 16.51 -11.61
CA ASN A 132 -4.19 17.93 -11.58
C ASN A 132 -3.91 18.63 -12.93
N GLY A 133 -3.03 18.06 -13.74
CA GLY A 133 -2.79 18.50 -15.11
C GLY A 133 -3.78 17.91 -16.13
N ALA A 134 -4.50 16.86 -15.76
CA ALA A 134 -5.38 16.10 -16.63
C ALA A 134 -6.80 16.67 -16.71
N THR A 135 -7.49 16.33 -17.80
CA THR A 135 -8.92 16.60 -18.00
C THR A 135 -9.61 15.42 -18.69
N GLY A 136 -10.91 15.49 -18.85
CA GLY A 136 -11.68 14.55 -19.65
C GLY A 136 -11.50 13.09 -19.26
N GLN A 137 -11.31 12.21 -20.26
CA GLN A 137 -11.17 10.79 -20.05
C GLN A 137 -9.86 10.44 -19.30
N THR A 138 -8.78 11.18 -19.56
CA THR A 138 -7.48 10.97 -18.87
C THR A 138 -7.62 11.11 -17.36
N GLN A 139 -8.26 12.19 -16.90
CA GLN A 139 -8.50 12.41 -15.47
C GLN A 139 -9.42 11.34 -14.88
N GLN A 140 -10.48 10.96 -15.61
CA GLN A 140 -11.41 9.91 -15.15
C GLN A 140 -10.73 8.55 -15.00
N GLU A 141 -9.89 8.15 -15.94
CA GLU A 141 -9.15 6.89 -15.86
C GLU A 141 -8.20 6.85 -14.66
N ILE A 142 -7.47 7.95 -14.39
CA ILE A 142 -6.60 8.06 -13.21
C ILE A 142 -7.42 7.95 -11.93
N CYS A 143 -8.47 8.79 -11.77
CA CYS A 143 -9.30 8.76 -10.57
C CYS A 143 -9.91 7.38 -10.32
N LYS A 144 -10.51 6.77 -11.35
CA LYS A 144 -11.13 5.45 -11.26
C LYS A 144 -10.13 4.35 -10.90
N THR A 145 -8.93 4.38 -11.48
CA THR A 145 -7.89 3.38 -11.22
C THR A 145 -7.41 3.45 -9.78
N LEU A 146 -7.21 4.65 -9.25
CA LEU A 146 -6.84 4.90 -7.86
C LEU A 146 -8.01 4.69 -6.88
N GLY A 147 -9.27 4.64 -7.36
CA GLY A 147 -10.46 4.45 -6.53
C GLY A 147 -11.02 5.75 -5.93
N PHE A 148 -10.74 6.91 -6.53
CA PHE A 148 -11.22 8.21 -6.06
C PHE A 148 -12.29 8.78 -6.98
N THR A 149 -13.13 9.65 -6.43
CA THR A 149 -14.23 10.30 -7.19
C THR A 149 -13.73 11.35 -8.17
N ASP A 150 -12.70 12.12 -7.77
CA ASP A 150 -12.17 13.26 -8.51
C ASP A 150 -10.76 13.65 -8.01
N ALA A 151 -10.14 14.62 -8.67
CA ALA A 151 -8.81 15.12 -8.32
C ALA A 151 -8.76 15.77 -6.92
N ALA A 152 -9.83 16.43 -6.49
CA ALA A 152 -9.87 17.09 -5.18
C ALA A 152 -9.84 16.08 -4.05
N ALA A 153 -10.52 14.94 -4.22
CA ALA A 153 -10.47 13.83 -3.25
C ALA A 153 -9.07 13.23 -3.14
N ILE A 154 -8.34 13.05 -4.27
CA ILE A 154 -6.95 12.59 -4.26
C ILE A 154 -6.06 13.61 -3.55
N ASN A 155 -6.20 14.90 -3.86
CA ASN A 155 -5.42 15.98 -3.25
C ASN A 155 -5.61 16.02 -1.73
N ALA A 156 -6.85 15.97 -1.25
CA ALA A 156 -7.17 15.98 0.17
C ALA A 156 -6.60 14.74 0.89
N PHE A 157 -6.71 13.56 0.27
CA PHE A 157 -6.12 12.32 0.79
C PHE A 157 -4.59 12.43 0.90
N CYS A 158 -3.90 12.86 -0.16
CA CYS A 158 -2.45 13.01 -0.18
C CYS A 158 -1.98 14.04 0.86
N ARG A 159 -2.64 15.19 0.97
CA ARG A 159 -2.31 16.23 1.97
C ARG A 159 -2.41 15.65 3.39
N LYS A 160 -3.51 14.97 3.69
CA LYS A 160 -3.71 14.35 5.00
C LYS A 160 -2.60 13.35 5.35
N MET A 161 -2.17 12.53 4.38
CA MET A 161 -1.09 11.58 4.62
C MET A 161 0.25 12.28 4.87
N LEU A 162 0.54 13.39 4.17
CA LEU A 162 1.72 14.22 4.43
C LEU A 162 1.69 14.85 5.83
N ASP A 163 0.56 15.41 6.23
CA ASP A 163 0.39 16.05 7.55
C ASP A 163 0.57 15.04 8.70
N ASN A 164 0.16 13.79 8.49
CA ASN A 164 0.30 12.72 9.45
C ASN A 164 1.73 12.12 9.47
N ALA A 165 2.38 12.09 8.32
CA ALA A 165 3.72 11.50 8.21
C ALA A 165 4.71 12.20 9.16
N GLY A 166 5.48 11.44 9.89
CA GLY A 166 6.50 11.96 10.82
C GLY A 166 5.96 12.51 12.15
N THR A 167 4.64 12.61 12.35
CA THR A 167 4.05 13.14 13.61
C THR A 167 3.48 12.05 14.51
N LEU A 168 3.11 10.90 13.95
CA LEU A 168 2.40 9.82 14.66
C LEU A 168 3.31 9.04 15.61
N ASP A 169 4.59 8.91 15.28
CA ASP A 169 5.59 8.20 16.10
C ASP A 169 6.96 8.85 15.99
N THR A 170 7.58 9.16 17.12
CA THR A 170 8.93 9.74 17.17
C THR A 170 10.05 8.73 16.89
N LYS A 171 9.75 7.42 16.94
CA LYS A 171 10.70 6.32 16.71
C LYS A 171 10.57 5.69 15.33
N THR A 172 9.49 6.02 14.61
CA THR A 172 9.26 5.56 13.26
C THR A 172 9.29 6.77 12.32
N LYS A 173 10.16 6.72 11.33
CA LYS A 173 10.24 7.73 10.28
C LYS A 173 9.45 7.23 9.07
N ALA A 174 8.40 7.96 8.72
CA ALA A 174 7.71 7.82 7.45
C ALA A 174 7.86 9.17 6.72
N LEU A 175 8.78 9.24 5.78
CA LEU A 175 9.08 10.46 5.03
C LEU A 175 8.52 10.34 3.63
N ILE A 176 7.77 11.36 3.22
CA ILE A 176 7.17 11.45 1.90
C ILE A 176 7.67 12.74 1.27
N ALA A 177 8.36 12.64 0.14
CA ALA A 177 8.85 13.79 -0.60
C ALA A 177 8.43 13.71 -2.07
N ASN A 178 8.10 14.86 -2.65
CA ASN A 178 7.60 14.95 -4.01
C ASN A 178 8.34 16.05 -4.78
N THR A 179 8.61 15.82 -6.06
CA THR A 179 9.13 16.86 -6.96
C THR A 179 8.76 16.57 -8.40
N VAL A 180 8.87 17.62 -9.23
CA VAL A 180 8.71 17.54 -10.68
C VAL A 180 9.96 18.16 -11.31
N PHE A 181 10.79 17.36 -11.98
CA PHE A 181 11.87 17.87 -12.81
C PHE A 181 11.32 18.20 -14.19
N VAL A 182 11.55 19.41 -14.65
CA VAL A 182 11.04 19.94 -15.93
C VAL A 182 12.22 20.21 -16.87
N ASN A 183 12.10 19.75 -18.11
CA ASN A 183 13.15 19.92 -19.13
C ASN A 183 13.17 21.35 -19.67
N ALA A 184 14.04 22.18 -19.11
CA ALA A 184 14.20 23.56 -19.51
C ALA A 184 14.73 23.75 -20.95
N ALA A 185 15.51 22.77 -21.47
CA ALA A 185 16.08 22.84 -22.81
C ALA A 185 15.00 22.82 -23.91
N LEU A 186 13.83 22.24 -23.63
CA LEU A 186 12.72 22.14 -24.58
C LEU A 186 11.74 23.32 -24.53
N GLY A 187 11.98 24.30 -23.64
CA GLY A 187 11.16 25.51 -23.52
C GLY A 187 9.74 25.28 -23.01
N PHE A 188 9.47 24.15 -22.37
CA PHE A 188 8.18 23.88 -21.76
C PHE A 188 7.95 24.69 -20.50
N GLN A 189 6.71 25.14 -20.31
CA GLN A 189 6.31 25.87 -19.12
C GLN A 189 5.10 25.15 -18.49
N LEU A 190 5.21 24.85 -17.22
CA LEU A 190 4.09 24.36 -16.43
C LEU A 190 3.04 25.47 -16.25
N GLN A 191 1.79 25.08 -16.14
CA GLN A 191 0.71 26.01 -15.82
C GLN A 191 0.83 26.45 -14.35
N ASP A 192 0.69 27.76 -14.08
CA ASP A 192 0.80 28.31 -12.72
C ASP A 192 -0.18 27.65 -11.74
N ALA A 193 -1.41 27.38 -12.18
CA ALA A 193 -2.41 26.69 -11.36
C ALA A 193 -2.00 25.27 -10.98
N PHE A 194 -1.33 24.56 -11.89
CA PHE A 194 -0.76 23.23 -11.60
C PHE A 194 0.34 23.33 -10.54
N VAL A 195 1.28 24.26 -10.71
CA VAL A 195 2.38 24.49 -9.76
C VAL A 195 1.84 24.81 -8.36
N GLN A 196 0.86 25.72 -8.27
CA GLN A 196 0.22 26.07 -7.00
C GLN A 196 -0.45 24.84 -6.35
N THR A 197 -1.12 24.02 -7.14
CA THR A 197 -1.81 22.84 -6.62
C THR A 197 -0.83 21.80 -6.09
N ILE A 198 0.23 21.47 -6.82
CA ILE A 198 1.20 20.47 -6.34
C ILE A 198 2.00 20.97 -5.14
N ASN A 199 2.27 22.27 -5.05
CA ASN A 199 2.87 22.86 -3.86
C ASN A 199 1.94 22.73 -2.64
N ASN A 200 0.66 23.11 -2.78
CA ASN A 200 -0.28 23.14 -1.66
C ASN A 200 -0.64 21.76 -1.12
N TYR A 201 -0.77 20.75 -1.99
CA TYR A 201 -1.26 19.42 -1.60
C TYR A 201 -0.19 18.34 -1.50
N TYR A 202 0.97 18.55 -2.13
CA TYR A 202 2.02 17.52 -2.23
C TYR A 202 3.37 18.01 -1.71
N ASP A 203 3.49 19.27 -1.25
CA ASP A 203 4.75 19.93 -0.90
C ASP A 203 5.80 19.78 -2.01
N ALA A 204 5.36 19.79 -3.26
CA ALA A 204 6.18 19.55 -4.44
C ALA A 204 6.51 20.86 -5.14
N GLU A 205 7.84 21.11 -5.33
CA GLU A 205 8.33 22.26 -6.09
C GLU A 205 8.95 21.80 -7.41
N PRO A 206 8.55 22.40 -8.56
CA PRO A 206 9.18 22.10 -9.84
C PRO A 206 10.66 22.51 -9.86
N GLN A 207 11.50 21.66 -10.43
CA GLN A 207 12.90 21.92 -10.65
C GLN A 207 13.23 21.95 -12.15
N ASN A 208 13.56 23.12 -12.68
CA ASN A 208 13.98 23.25 -14.06
C ASN A 208 15.41 22.76 -14.25
N ARG A 209 15.63 21.81 -15.18
CA ARG A 209 16.92 21.23 -15.53
C ARG A 209 17.04 21.06 -17.04
N ASP A 210 18.23 21.23 -17.58
CA ASP A 210 18.52 20.81 -18.95
C ASP A 210 18.77 19.30 -18.97
N PHE A 211 17.85 18.53 -19.59
CA PHE A 211 17.98 17.06 -19.65
C PHE A 211 19.06 16.60 -20.64
N TYR A 212 19.59 17.49 -21.48
CA TYR A 212 20.77 17.21 -22.30
C TYR A 212 22.09 17.45 -21.57
N ASP A 213 22.06 18.06 -20.38
CA ASP A 213 23.23 18.14 -19.50
C ASP A 213 23.47 16.78 -18.86
N GLY A 214 24.68 16.22 -19.04
CA GLY A 214 25.05 14.92 -18.49
C GLY A 214 24.98 14.81 -16.95
N GLN A 215 24.90 15.94 -16.22
CA GLN A 215 24.78 15.95 -14.76
C GLN A 215 23.31 15.83 -14.29
N THR A 216 22.33 16.03 -15.14
CA THR A 216 20.91 16.06 -14.73
C THR A 216 20.43 14.73 -14.17
N MET A 217 20.85 13.62 -14.77
CA MET A 217 20.53 12.28 -14.24
C MET A 217 21.07 12.09 -12.81
N ASP A 218 22.30 12.52 -12.57
CA ASP A 218 22.92 12.43 -11.23
C ASP A 218 22.21 13.31 -10.21
N ILE A 219 21.75 14.51 -10.62
CA ILE A 219 20.97 15.42 -9.77
C ILE A 219 19.63 14.77 -9.39
N ILE A 220 18.95 14.09 -10.33
CA ILE A 220 17.71 13.38 -10.07
C ILE A 220 17.95 12.20 -9.09
N ASN A 221 18.99 11.41 -9.31
CA ASN A 221 19.38 10.32 -8.44
C ASN A 221 19.78 10.83 -7.04
N GLN A 222 20.54 11.93 -6.97
CA GLN A 222 20.91 12.53 -5.71
C GLN A 222 19.68 13.01 -4.92
N TRP A 223 18.69 13.61 -5.59
CA TRP A 223 17.44 14.00 -4.94
C TRP A 223 16.73 12.79 -4.32
N ALA A 224 16.62 11.67 -5.04
CA ALA A 224 16.02 10.45 -4.51
C ALA A 224 16.78 9.88 -3.31
N SER A 225 18.12 9.87 -3.40
CA SER A 225 19.01 9.42 -2.32
C SER A 225 18.86 10.28 -1.06
N ASP A 226 18.83 11.61 -1.19
CA ASP A 226 18.71 12.53 -0.07
C ASP A 226 17.36 12.42 0.65
N HIS A 227 16.27 12.14 -0.10
CA HIS A 227 14.91 12.01 0.46
C HIS A 227 14.56 10.59 0.91
N THR A 228 15.46 9.62 0.73
CA THR A 228 15.33 8.25 1.24
C THR A 228 16.45 7.88 2.21
N GLU A 229 17.12 8.85 2.82
CA GLU A 229 18.29 8.64 3.71
C GLU A 229 19.31 7.66 3.08
N LYS A 230 19.56 7.78 1.77
CA LYS A 230 20.44 6.94 0.95
C LYS A 230 19.97 5.48 0.79
N MET A 231 18.74 5.16 1.14
CA MET A 231 18.21 3.82 0.94
C MET A 231 18.01 3.50 -0.55
N ILE A 232 17.60 4.50 -1.34
CA ILE A 232 17.49 4.41 -2.80
C ILE A 232 18.55 5.36 -3.40
N GLU A 233 19.68 4.79 -3.80
CA GLU A 233 20.79 5.60 -4.34
C GLU A 233 20.58 6.00 -5.81
N LYS A 234 19.82 5.19 -6.57
CA LYS A 234 19.55 5.42 -8.00
C LYS A 234 18.11 5.07 -8.35
N VAL A 235 17.45 6.00 -9.02
CA VAL A 235 16.13 5.81 -9.64
C VAL A 235 16.22 5.79 -11.17
N LEU A 236 17.29 6.36 -11.75
CA LEU A 236 17.56 6.42 -13.17
C LEU A 236 18.98 5.93 -13.47
N ASP A 237 19.13 5.21 -14.56
CA ASP A 237 20.39 4.82 -15.18
C ASP A 237 20.45 5.31 -16.64
N GLU A 238 21.55 5.04 -17.34
CA GLU A 238 21.74 5.50 -18.71
C GLU A 238 20.69 4.93 -19.68
N ASP A 239 20.12 3.75 -19.38
CA ASP A 239 19.09 3.09 -20.23
C ASP A 239 17.69 3.64 -19.98
N SER A 240 17.38 4.07 -18.74
CA SER A 240 16.09 4.62 -18.33
C SER A 240 16.00 6.14 -18.46
N PHE A 241 17.14 6.84 -18.45
CA PHE A 241 17.17 8.29 -18.62
C PHE A 241 16.94 8.70 -20.09
N ASN A 242 15.91 9.51 -20.29
CA ASN A 242 15.54 9.98 -21.63
C ASN A 242 15.55 11.53 -21.67
N PRO A 243 16.53 12.17 -22.34
CA PRO A 243 16.63 13.62 -22.39
C PRO A 243 15.56 14.29 -23.25
N THR A 244 14.75 13.56 -23.98
CA THR A 244 13.66 14.09 -24.81
C THR A 244 12.33 14.19 -24.06
N LEU A 245 12.24 13.72 -22.82
CA LEU A 245 11.06 13.85 -22.01
C LEU A 245 10.81 15.30 -21.57
N VAL A 246 9.53 15.64 -21.40
CA VAL A 246 9.10 16.96 -20.87
C VAL A 246 9.41 17.08 -19.40
N SER A 247 9.19 16.02 -18.65
CA SER A 247 9.38 16.01 -17.19
C SER A 247 9.55 14.61 -16.61
N TYR A 248 10.15 14.55 -15.42
CA TYR A 248 10.12 13.43 -14.50
C TYR A 248 9.35 13.84 -13.24
N LEU A 249 8.31 13.11 -12.89
CA LEU A 249 7.62 13.24 -11.62
C LEU A 249 8.16 12.19 -10.66
N LEU A 250 8.64 12.65 -9.51
CA LEU A 250 9.21 11.75 -8.51
C LEU A 250 8.46 11.88 -7.19
N ASN A 251 8.21 10.74 -6.59
CA ASN A 251 7.86 10.60 -5.20
C ASN A 251 8.90 9.68 -4.53
N ALA A 252 9.42 10.10 -3.40
CA ALA A 252 10.26 9.29 -2.54
C ALA A 252 9.47 8.98 -1.27
N LEU A 253 9.27 7.70 -0.98
CA LEU A 253 8.69 7.22 0.26
C LEU A 253 9.73 6.38 1.00
N TYR A 254 10.16 6.92 2.14
CA TYR A 254 11.09 6.26 3.04
C TYR A 254 10.38 5.84 4.31
N PHE A 255 10.61 4.60 4.73
CA PHE A 255 10.08 4.07 5.97
C PHE A 255 11.19 3.41 6.79
N LYS A 256 11.33 3.87 8.02
CA LYS A 256 12.25 3.33 9.02
C LYS A 256 11.50 3.16 10.33
N GLY A 257 11.22 1.93 10.73
CA GLY A 257 10.48 1.60 11.94
C GLY A 257 11.21 0.58 12.79
N ALA A 258 11.50 0.94 14.05
CA ALA A 258 11.93 -0.05 15.03
C ALA A 258 10.76 -0.93 15.45
N TRP A 259 10.98 -2.24 15.65
CA TRP A 259 9.94 -3.06 16.29
C TRP A 259 9.57 -2.49 17.65
N SER A 260 8.28 -2.52 18.01
CA SER A 260 7.85 -2.20 19.38
C SER A 260 8.50 -3.13 20.40
N ASP A 261 8.77 -4.36 19.98
CA ASP A 261 9.49 -5.40 20.74
C ASP A 261 10.48 -6.10 19.80
N PRO A 262 11.80 -5.70 19.80
CA PRO A 262 12.82 -6.24 18.91
C PRO A 262 13.11 -7.71 19.13
N PHE A 263 13.65 -8.38 18.11
CA PHE A 263 14.19 -9.73 18.23
C PHE A 263 15.58 -9.69 18.90
N ASP A 264 15.93 -10.78 19.60
CA ASP A 264 17.29 -10.98 20.08
C ASP A 264 18.16 -11.52 18.95
N ALA A 265 19.19 -10.77 18.58
CA ALA A 265 20.12 -11.18 17.53
C ALA A 265 20.88 -12.49 17.86
N ALA A 266 21.02 -12.82 19.14
CA ALA A 266 21.64 -14.09 19.57
C ALA A 266 20.76 -15.32 19.25
N GLU A 267 19.44 -15.12 19.09
CA GLU A 267 18.48 -16.17 18.74
C GLU A 267 18.27 -16.30 17.23
N THR A 268 18.86 -15.43 16.40
CA THR A 268 18.83 -15.56 14.93
C THR A 268 19.75 -16.70 14.50
N LYS A 269 19.19 -17.68 13.78
CA LYS A 269 19.91 -18.88 13.32
C LYS A 269 19.68 -19.11 11.83
N GLU A 270 20.67 -19.71 11.17
CA GLU A 270 20.51 -20.14 9.78
C GLU A 270 19.54 -21.33 9.70
N GLU A 271 18.39 -21.16 9.05
CA GLU A 271 17.37 -22.19 8.85
C GLU A 271 16.97 -22.30 7.36
N PRO A 272 16.54 -23.48 6.89
CA PRO A 272 16.09 -23.67 5.52
C PRO A 272 14.77 -22.92 5.27
N PHE A 273 14.68 -22.25 4.11
CA PHE A 273 13.47 -21.55 3.68
C PHE A 273 12.86 -22.23 2.45
N GLY A 274 11.58 -22.63 2.55
CA GLY A 274 10.85 -23.30 1.47
C GLY A 274 11.46 -24.60 0.98
N GLY A 275 12.25 -25.27 1.82
CA GLY A 275 13.02 -26.45 1.42
C GLY A 275 14.24 -26.15 0.53
N GLY A 276 14.62 -24.86 0.39
CA GLY A 276 15.70 -24.34 -0.44
C GLY A 276 16.85 -23.73 0.37
N PRO A 277 17.23 -22.48 0.11
CA PRO A 277 18.40 -21.85 0.69
C PRO A 277 18.29 -21.68 2.21
N MET A 278 19.43 -21.65 2.88
CA MET A 278 19.54 -21.22 4.28
C MET A 278 19.36 -19.71 4.36
N VAL A 279 18.58 -19.26 5.33
CA VAL A 279 18.35 -17.82 5.60
C VAL A 279 18.51 -17.54 7.08
N PRO A 280 18.97 -16.35 7.48
CA PRO A 280 19.00 -15.96 8.87
C PRO A 280 17.58 -15.79 9.40
N MET A 281 17.14 -16.73 10.20
CA MET A 281 15.80 -16.82 10.78
C MET A 281 15.80 -16.22 12.19
N MET A 282 15.15 -15.08 12.34
CA MET A 282 14.92 -14.44 13.63
C MET A 282 13.87 -15.23 14.40
N HIS A 283 14.04 -15.37 15.71
CA HIS A 283 13.14 -16.13 16.57
C HIS A 283 12.70 -15.31 17.79
N LYS A 284 11.44 -15.47 18.16
CA LYS A 284 10.86 -14.87 19.36
C LYS A 284 9.88 -15.84 19.99
N ASP A 285 10.25 -16.36 21.16
CA ASP A 285 9.44 -17.34 21.88
C ASP A 285 8.31 -16.65 22.65
N ARG A 286 7.09 -17.19 22.53
CA ARG A 286 5.89 -16.89 23.33
C ARG A 286 5.63 -15.42 23.63
N THR A 287 5.73 -14.61 22.59
CA THR A 287 5.41 -13.18 22.66
C THR A 287 3.97 -12.92 22.21
N LYS A 288 3.31 -11.96 22.84
CA LYS A 288 1.92 -11.60 22.52
C LYS A 288 1.82 -10.78 21.25
N PHE A 289 1.08 -11.29 20.26
CA PHE A 289 0.75 -10.60 19.03
C PHE A 289 -0.73 -10.76 18.68
N THR A 290 -1.27 -9.83 17.88
CA THR A 290 -2.54 -10.01 17.21
C THR A 290 -2.39 -11.07 16.13
N TYR A 291 -3.14 -12.16 16.25
CA TYR A 291 -3.10 -13.30 15.34
C TYR A 291 -4.49 -13.62 14.83
N ALA A 292 -4.56 -13.99 13.56
CA ALA A 292 -5.75 -14.51 12.91
C ALA A 292 -5.39 -15.67 11.97
N GLU A 293 -6.32 -16.56 11.74
CA GLU A 293 -6.16 -17.65 10.79
C GLU A 293 -7.46 -18.04 10.12
N ASN A 294 -7.35 -18.60 8.94
CA ASN A 294 -8.46 -19.19 8.20
C ASN A 294 -7.96 -20.39 7.36
N ASN A 295 -8.77 -20.85 6.42
CA ASN A 295 -8.41 -21.97 5.52
C ASN A 295 -7.37 -21.60 4.44
N LEU A 296 -7.02 -20.32 4.26
CA LEU A 296 -6.07 -19.85 3.25
C LEU A 296 -4.71 -19.49 3.85
N TYR A 297 -4.70 -18.83 5.02
CA TYR A 297 -3.49 -18.30 5.63
C TYR A 297 -3.56 -18.24 7.16
N GLN A 298 -2.38 -18.09 7.77
CA GLN A 298 -2.17 -17.53 9.10
C GLN A 298 -1.72 -16.08 8.92
N ALA A 299 -2.11 -15.18 9.82
CA ALA A 299 -1.69 -13.80 9.75
C ALA A 299 -1.36 -13.24 11.14
N ILE A 300 -0.34 -12.37 11.20
CA ILE A 300 0.15 -11.76 12.43
C ILE A 300 0.44 -10.27 12.19
N ASN A 301 0.20 -9.44 13.21
CA ASN A 301 0.60 -8.04 13.22
C ASN A 301 1.84 -7.84 14.09
N LEU A 302 2.86 -7.22 13.53
CA LEU A 302 4.11 -6.85 14.18
C LEU A 302 4.17 -5.31 14.26
N PRO A 303 3.94 -4.71 15.44
CA PRO A 303 3.91 -3.26 15.59
C PRO A 303 5.32 -2.66 15.55
N TYR A 304 5.44 -1.45 14.98
CA TYR A 304 6.61 -0.60 15.04
C TYR A 304 6.44 0.50 16.10
N GLY A 305 7.55 0.89 16.76
CA GLY A 305 7.64 2.02 17.67
C GLY A 305 6.55 2.00 18.75
N ASN A 306 5.70 3.03 18.73
CA ASN A 306 4.55 3.16 19.65
C ASN A 306 3.28 2.41 19.17
N GLY A 307 3.34 1.68 18.06
CA GLY A 307 2.23 0.97 17.44
C GLY A 307 1.45 1.77 16.41
N ALA A 308 1.85 3.01 16.09
CA ALA A 308 1.20 3.81 15.03
C ALA A 308 1.37 3.18 13.64
N TYR A 309 2.42 2.41 13.45
CA TYR A 309 2.70 1.63 12.24
C TYR A 309 2.85 0.16 12.57
N GLN A 310 2.56 -0.70 11.61
CA GLN A 310 2.71 -2.15 11.76
C GLN A 310 3.07 -2.84 10.45
N MET A 311 3.72 -4.00 10.58
CA MET A 311 3.81 -4.98 9.50
C MET A 311 2.80 -6.10 9.75
N SER A 312 1.91 -6.34 8.81
CA SER A 312 1.05 -7.52 8.77
C SER A 312 1.70 -8.57 7.88
N VAL A 313 1.93 -9.77 8.41
CA VAL A 313 2.50 -10.89 7.66
C VAL A 313 1.44 -11.94 7.45
N PHE A 314 1.26 -12.37 6.19
CA PHE A 314 0.29 -13.39 5.77
C PHE A 314 1.06 -14.61 5.26
N LEU A 315 1.02 -15.67 6.01
CA LEU A 315 1.67 -16.94 5.68
C LEU A 315 0.64 -17.90 5.07
N PRO A 316 0.70 -18.21 3.77
CA PRO A 316 -0.23 -19.16 3.15
C PRO A 316 -0.22 -20.50 3.86
N ARG A 317 -1.34 -21.19 3.94
CA ARG A 317 -1.41 -22.58 4.45
C ARG A 317 -0.63 -23.52 3.55
N GLU A 318 -0.33 -24.71 4.04
CA GLU A 318 0.18 -25.79 3.19
C GLU A 318 -0.78 -26.01 2.01
N ASN A 319 -0.24 -26.21 0.81
CA ASN A 319 -0.98 -26.29 -0.46
C ASN A 319 -1.71 -25.00 -0.90
N LYS A 320 -1.33 -23.85 -0.34
CA LYS A 320 -1.75 -22.52 -0.77
C LYS A 320 -0.54 -21.68 -1.13
N ASP A 321 -0.73 -20.66 -1.96
CA ASP A 321 0.31 -19.74 -2.34
C ASP A 321 -0.06 -18.28 -2.05
N ILE A 322 0.87 -17.35 -2.31
CA ILE A 322 0.65 -15.90 -2.14
C ILE A 322 -0.46 -15.42 -3.08
N GLY A 323 -0.64 -16.04 -4.26
CA GLY A 323 -1.72 -15.70 -5.18
C GLY A 323 -3.09 -16.00 -4.62
N ASP A 324 -3.25 -17.16 -3.94
CA ASP A 324 -4.50 -17.52 -3.25
C ASP A 324 -4.85 -16.47 -2.17
N VAL A 325 -3.83 -16.03 -1.39
CA VAL A 325 -4.02 -15.00 -0.36
C VAL A 325 -4.42 -13.68 -1.01
N LEU A 326 -3.67 -13.19 -2.00
CA LEU A 326 -3.97 -11.93 -2.68
C LEU A 326 -5.35 -11.92 -3.36
N ASN A 327 -5.80 -13.06 -3.88
CA ASN A 327 -7.11 -13.17 -4.50
C ASN A 327 -8.27 -13.07 -3.49
N ALA A 328 -8.00 -13.39 -2.23
CA ALA A 328 -8.97 -13.26 -1.13
C ALA A 328 -8.95 -11.88 -0.48
N LEU A 329 -7.87 -11.11 -0.63
CA LEU A 329 -7.73 -9.77 -0.03
C LEU A 329 -8.32 -8.68 -0.94
N ASN A 330 -8.84 -7.63 -0.32
CA ASN A 330 -9.30 -6.38 -0.94
C ASN A 330 -9.12 -5.22 0.04
N GLY A 331 -9.52 -4.02 -0.35
CA GLY A 331 -9.35 -2.81 0.46
C GLY A 331 -10.04 -2.83 1.83
N ASN A 332 -11.04 -3.69 2.03
CA ASN A 332 -11.82 -3.76 3.28
C ASN A 332 -11.43 -4.91 4.20
N ASN A 333 -10.79 -5.98 3.69
CA ASN A 333 -10.56 -7.20 4.46
C ASN A 333 -9.08 -7.61 4.63
N TRP A 334 -8.15 -6.77 4.19
CA TRP A 334 -6.72 -7.06 4.30
C TRP A 334 -6.17 -6.93 5.73
N GLN A 335 -6.84 -6.15 6.59
CA GLN A 335 -6.40 -5.96 7.97
C GLN A 335 -6.53 -7.25 8.78
N VAL A 336 -5.49 -7.57 9.54
CA VAL A 336 -5.51 -8.73 10.44
C VAL A 336 -6.38 -8.38 11.66
N SER A 337 -7.63 -8.82 11.61
CA SER A 337 -8.60 -8.72 12.71
C SER A 337 -8.60 -10.03 13.49
N GLY A 338 -7.93 -10.06 14.64
CA GLY A 338 -7.76 -11.26 15.43
C GLY A 338 -7.76 -10.99 16.93
N SER A 339 -7.44 -12.05 17.69
CA SER A 339 -7.25 -11.99 19.14
C SER A 339 -5.77 -11.94 19.49
N SER A 340 -5.45 -11.60 20.72
CA SER A 340 -4.09 -11.70 21.25
C SER A 340 -3.74 -13.17 21.55
N TYR A 341 -2.62 -13.63 21.01
CA TYR A 341 -2.06 -14.97 21.22
C TYR A 341 -0.61 -14.85 21.71
N GLU A 342 -0.16 -15.81 22.51
CA GLU A 342 1.26 -16.05 22.70
C GLU A 342 1.78 -16.83 21.49
N VAL A 343 2.66 -16.21 20.71
CA VAL A 343 3.15 -16.74 19.44
C VAL A 343 4.60 -17.15 19.58
N ASP A 344 4.91 -18.39 19.19
CA ASP A 344 6.26 -18.79 18.82
C ASP A 344 6.48 -18.32 17.38
N LEU A 345 7.28 -17.25 17.23
CA LEU A 345 7.43 -16.52 15.97
C LEU A 345 8.80 -16.81 15.35
N LYS A 346 8.79 -17.27 14.09
CA LYS A 346 9.97 -17.28 13.23
C LYS A 346 9.72 -16.40 12.01
N LEU A 347 10.65 -15.47 11.75
CA LEU A 347 10.59 -14.55 10.62
C LEU A 347 12.00 -14.36 10.03
N PRO A 348 12.22 -14.55 8.72
CA PRO A 348 13.55 -14.36 8.15
C PRO A 348 13.97 -12.89 8.21
N ARG A 349 15.26 -12.63 8.46
CA ARG A 349 15.91 -11.37 8.15
C ARG A 349 16.12 -11.29 6.64
N PHE A 350 15.71 -10.20 6.01
CA PHE A 350 15.84 -10.06 4.56
C PHE A 350 15.97 -8.60 4.10
N GLU A 351 16.49 -8.46 2.91
CA GLU A 351 16.50 -7.22 2.16
C GLU A 351 15.92 -7.50 0.77
N THR A 352 15.01 -6.65 0.31
CA THR A 352 14.41 -6.72 -1.01
C THR A 352 14.48 -5.35 -1.65
N GLU A 353 15.06 -5.28 -2.84
CA GLU A 353 15.08 -4.10 -3.69
C GLU A 353 14.65 -4.50 -5.09
N ASN A 354 13.75 -3.75 -5.68
CA ASN A 354 13.32 -3.98 -7.06
C ASN A 354 12.88 -2.70 -7.75
N SER A 355 13.05 -2.69 -9.07
CA SER A 355 12.48 -1.71 -9.98
C SER A 355 11.40 -2.38 -10.82
N VAL A 356 10.21 -1.79 -10.85
CA VAL A 356 9.05 -2.33 -11.56
C VAL A 356 8.60 -1.33 -12.63
N GLN A 357 8.51 -1.78 -13.87
CA GLN A 357 7.88 -1.03 -14.95
C GLN A 357 6.35 -1.11 -14.81
N LEU A 358 5.71 0.03 -14.71
CA LEU A 358 4.30 0.13 -14.33
C LEU A 358 3.38 0.48 -15.50
N LYS A 359 3.88 0.87 -16.66
CA LYS A 359 3.06 1.29 -17.80
C LYS A 359 2.00 0.25 -18.17
N ASP A 360 2.42 -1.00 -18.41
CA ASP A 360 1.52 -2.07 -18.81
C ASP A 360 0.59 -2.50 -17.66
N VAL A 361 1.12 -2.51 -16.44
CA VAL A 361 0.35 -2.79 -15.21
C VAL A 361 -0.77 -1.77 -15.05
N MET A 362 -0.46 -0.48 -15.14
CA MET A 362 -1.44 0.59 -14.96
C MET A 362 -2.45 0.65 -16.11
N SER A 363 -2.00 0.35 -17.34
CA SER A 363 -2.91 0.19 -18.49
C SER A 363 -3.91 -0.95 -18.27
N ALA A 364 -3.46 -2.10 -17.76
CA ALA A 364 -4.32 -3.23 -17.41
C ALA A 364 -5.26 -2.94 -16.25
N LEU A 365 -4.86 -2.08 -15.31
CA LEU A 365 -5.69 -1.64 -14.18
C LEU A 365 -6.75 -0.60 -14.56
N GLY A 366 -6.73 -0.06 -15.80
CA GLY A 366 -7.81 0.77 -16.34
C GLY A 366 -7.44 2.19 -16.74
N MET A 367 -6.14 2.53 -16.90
CA MET A 367 -5.71 3.86 -17.36
C MET A 367 -4.80 3.81 -18.61
N PRO A 368 -5.20 3.17 -19.71
CA PRO A 368 -4.36 3.05 -20.89
C PRO A 368 -4.15 4.37 -21.62
N ILE A 369 -5.14 5.29 -21.61
CA ILE A 369 -5.10 6.53 -22.42
C ILE A 369 -3.96 7.46 -22.01
N VAL A 370 -3.60 7.47 -20.70
CA VAL A 370 -2.56 8.36 -20.16
C VAL A 370 -1.18 8.13 -20.79
N PHE A 371 -0.95 6.94 -21.33
CA PHE A 371 0.29 6.53 -21.99
C PHE A 371 0.31 6.70 -23.50
N THR A 372 -0.69 7.38 -24.06
CA THR A 372 -0.88 7.56 -25.49
C THR A 372 -0.95 9.04 -25.88
N PRO A 373 -0.70 9.40 -27.15
CA PRO A 373 -0.86 10.78 -27.63
C PRO A 373 -2.29 11.34 -27.52
N GLN A 374 -3.29 10.51 -27.20
CA GLN A 374 -4.68 10.91 -26.95
C GLN A 374 -4.90 11.41 -25.51
N ALA A 375 -3.87 11.33 -24.65
CA ALA A 375 -3.95 11.84 -23.29
C ALA A 375 -4.20 13.37 -23.28
N GLU A 376 -5.02 13.82 -22.34
CA GLU A 376 -5.44 15.21 -22.21
C GLU A 376 -4.84 15.79 -20.92
N PHE A 377 -3.72 16.53 -21.05
CA PHE A 377 -3.02 17.22 -19.95
C PHE A 377 -2.92 18.76 -20.17
N PRO A 378 -4.00 19.46 -20.53
CA PRO A 378 -3.95 20.90 -20.87
C PRO A 378 -3.61 21.78 -19.66
N ASN A 379 -3.87 21.31 -18.44
CA ASN A 379 -3.57 22.03 -17.21
C ASN A 379 -2.15 21.74 -16.67
N PHE A 380 -1.40 20.82 -17.29
CA PHE A 380 -0.03 20.52 -16.91
C PHE A 380 0.96 21.50 -17.52
N CYS A 381 0.97 21.61 -18.84
CA CYS A 381 1.86 22.49 -19.58
C CYS A 381 1.22 23.02 -20.86
N ASN A 382 1.93 23.92 -21.54
CA ASN A 382 1.45 24.62 -22.74
C ASN A 382 1.46 23.80 -24.05
N VAL A 383 1.82 22.51 -23.99
CA VAL A 383 1.86 21.60 -25.14
C VAL A 383 1.16 20.29 -24.82
N ASN A 384 0.75 19.56 -25.87
CA ASN A 384 0.17 18.24 -25.67
C ASN A 384 1.24 17.23 -25.26
N VAL A 385 1.01 16.56 -24.12
CA VAL A 385 1.93 15.59 -23.54
C VAL A 385 1.20 14.31 -23.11
N TRP A 386 1.95 13.24 -22.95
CA TRP A 386 1.47 11.97 -22.37
C TRP A 386 2.57 11.35 -21.50
N ILE A 387 2.20 10.39 -20.66
CA ILE A 387 3.18 9.67 -19.84
C ILE A 387 3.93 8.68 -20.74
N GLY A 388 5.20 8.94 -21.00
CA GLY A 388 6.06 8.11 -21.85
C GLY A 388 6.41 6.75 -21.22
N GLY A 389 6.61 6.75 -19.88
CA GLY A 389 6.90 5.56 -19.09
C GLY A 389 6.60 5.82 -17.62
N MET A 390 6.41 4.75 -16.87
CA MET A 390 6.19 4.80 -15.43
C MET A 390 6.88 3.62 -14.78
N PHE A 391 7.68 3.87 -13.76
CA PHE A 391 8.35 2.83 -12.99
C PHE A 391 8.45 3.24 -11.52
N GLN A 392 8.66 2.26 -10.64
CA GLN A 392 8.93 2.48 -9.24
C GLN A 392 10.13 1.68 -8.80
N VAL A 393 11.04 2.33 -8.09
CA VAL A 393 12.08 1.67 -7.30
C VAL A 393 11.62 1.64 -5.86
N ALA A 394 11.63 0.45 -5.25
CA ALA A 394 11.28 0.28 -3.85
C ALA A 394 12.28 -0.65 -3.17
N LYS A 395 12.58 -0.36 -1.91
CA LYS A 395 13.54 -1.12 -1.10
C LYS A 395 13.02 -1.25 0.33
N ILE A 396 13.22 -2.43 0.90
CA ILE A 396 13.03 -2.72 2.31
C ILE A 396 14.21 -3.52 2.84
N LYS A 397 14.61 -3.18 4.06
CA LYS A 397 15.54 -3.97 4.86
C LYS A 397 14.88 -4.28 6.19
N LEU A 398 14.77 -5.55 6.50
CA LEU A 398 14.15 -6.07 7.72
C LEU A 398 15.18 -6.85 8.51
N ASP A 399 15.40 -6.48 9.76
CA ASP A 399 16.31 -7.14 10.69
C ASP A 399 15.72 -7.25 12.10
N GLU A 400 16.51 -7.69 13.06
CA GLU A 400 16.13 -7.93 14.45
C GLU A 400 15.62 -6.69 15.16
N GLN A 401 16.06 -5.53 14.72
CA GLN A 401 15.70 -4.24 15.30
C GLN A 401 14.43 -3.66 14.67
N GLY A 402 14.03 -4.12 13.52
CA GLY A 402 12.93 -3.61 12.74
C GLY A 402 13.33 -3.29 11.31
N THR A 403 12.79 -2.21 10.83
CA THR A 403 13.24 -1.56 9.62
C THR A 403 14.08 -0.36 10.07
N GLU A 404 15.31 -0.65 10.60
CA GLU A 404 16.30 0.23 11.27
C GLU A 404 15.83 0.95 12.58
N ALA A 405 16.52 0.78 13.72
CA ALA A 405 16.02 0.57 15.06
C ALA A 405 16.34 1.48 16.25
N ALA A 406 15.49 1.43 17.31
CA ALA A 406 15.80 1.51 18.75
C ALA A 406 14.63 1.02 19.62
N ALA A 407 14.90 0.30 20.75
CA ALA A 407 13.94 -0.50 21.50
C ALA A 407 13.24 0.17 22.70
N VAL A 408 11.99 -0.27 23.04
CA VAL A 408 11.32 -0.06 24.35
C VAL A 408 10.41 -1.25 24.67
N THR A 409 10.45 -1.74 25.93
CA THR A 409 9.68 -2.88 26.43
C THR A 409 8.43 -2.45 27.22
N VAL A 410 7.26 -3.03 26.94
CA VAL A 410 6.01 -2.89 27.71
C VAL A 410 5.56 -4.28 28.19
N ILE A 411 5.28 -4.45 29.50
CA ILE A 411 4.83 -5.71 30.10
C ILE A 411 3.34 -5.61 30.45
N PRO A 412 2.41 -6.32 29.78
CA PRO A 412 1.02 -6.43 30.20
C PRO A 412 0.83 -7.55 31.24
N VAL A 413 -0.12 -7.36 32.19
CA VAL A 413 -0.53 -8.36 33.19
C VAL A 413 -1.95 -8.83 32.88
N GLU A 414 -2.15 -10.14 32.68
CA GLU A 414 -3.45 -10.74 32.37
C GLU A 414 -3.78 -11.94 33.27
N THR A 415 -5.08 -12.25 33.42
CA THR A 415 -5.61 -13.24 34.39
C THR A 415 -6.15 -14.54 33.78
N SER A 416 -6.06 -14.75 32.45
CA SER A 416 -6.49 -15.97 31.76
C SER A 416 -5.31 -16.70 31.13
N MET A 417 -5.40 -18.05 31.00
CA MET A 417 -4.38 -18.81 30.24
C MET A 417 -4.36 -18.34 28.79
N PRO A 418 -3.21 -17.84 28.30
CA PRO A 418 -3.10 -17.36 26.94
C PRO A 418 -3.25 -18.51 25.94
N LYS A 419 -3.88 -18.24 24.80
CA LYS A 419 -3.86 -19.15 23.67
C LYS A 419 -2.48 -19.10 23.02
N THR A 420 -1.88 -20.26 22.76
CA THR A 420 -0.56 -20.37 22.13
C THR A 420 -0.68 -20.84 20.69
N VAL A 421 0.21 -20.35 19.82
CA VAL A 421 0.26 -20.74 18.40
C VAL A 421 1.68 -20.58 17.85
N ASP A 422 2.03 -21.42 16.87
CA ASP A 422 3.27 -21.31 16.12
C ASP A 422 3.02 -20.51 14.82
N PHE A 423 3.83 -19.48 14.60
CA PHE A 423 3.85 -18.72 13.35
C PHE A 423 5.26 -18.75 12.77
N HIS A 424 5.55 -19.78 11.99
CA HIS A 424 6.87 -20.01 11.41
C HIS A 424 6.87 -19.63 9.93
N ALA A 425 7.33 -18.43 9.61
CA ALA A 425 7.44 -17.92 8.24
C ALA A 425 8.64 -18.55 7.51
N THR A 426 8.65 -19.88 7.41
CA THR A 426 9.71 -20.70 6.78
C THR A 426 9.44 -20.99 5.29
N ARG A 427 8.44 -20.40 4.69
CA ARG A 427 8.04 -20.53 3.28
C ARG A 427 7.53 -19.18 2.75
N PRO A 428 7.35 -19.02 1.42
CA PRO A 428 6.92 -17.74 0.83
C PRO A 428 5.71 -17.12 1.51
N PHE A 429 5.79 -15.81 1.80
CA PHE A 429 4.74 -15.06 2.48
C PHE A 429 4.55 -13.68 1.87
N LEU A 430 3.34 -13.12 2.08
CA LEU A 430 2.99 -11.74 1.79
C LEU A 430 3.19 -10.89 3.05
N TYR A 431 3.63 -9.64 2.88
CA TYR A 431 3.67 -8.67 3.97
C TYR A 431 3.12 -7.31 3.54
N ILE A 432 2.52 -6.58 4.48
CA ILE A 432 1.96 -5.25 4.28
C ILE A 432 2.44 -4.35 5.41
N ILE A 433 3.00 -3.18 5.08
CA ILE A 433 3.30 -2.12 6.06
C ILE A 433 2.23 -1.06 5.94
N SER A 434 1.61 -0.74 7.07
CA SER A 434 0.48 0.20 7.13
C SER A 434 0.55 1.11 8.34
N GLU A 435 -0.11 2.24 8.24
CA GLU A 435 -0.40 3.14 9.35
C GLU A 435 -1.71 2.67 10.04
N GLN A 436 -1.68 2.59 11.37
CA GLN A 436 -2.75 1.95 12.17
C GLN A 436 -4.03 2.78 12.24
N SER A 437 -3.93 4.10 12.39
CA SER A 437 -5.10 4.94 12.68
C SER A 437 -6.01 5.11 11.47
N THR A 438 -5.43 5.19 10.27
CA THR A 438 -6.16 5.28 9.00
C THR A 438 -6.34 3.92 8.35
N GLY A 439 -5.40 3.00 8.56
CA GLY A 439 -5.31 1.74 7.84
C GLY A 439 -4.74 1.87 6.43
N VAL A 440 -4.06 2.98 6.09
CA VAL A 440 -3.46 3.16 4.76
C VAL A 440 -2.26 2.24 4.57
N ILE A 441 -2.24 1.53 3.43
CA ILE A 441 -1.12 0.68 3.02
C ILE A 441 0.00 1.56 2.44
N PHE A 442 1.17 1.53 3.10
CA PHE A 442 2.39 2.21 2.65
C PHE A 442 3.18 1.33 1.69
N PHE A 443 3.38 0.07 2.07
CA PHE A 443 4.09 -0.93 1.28
C PHE A 443 3.34 -2.25 1.28
N ILE A 444 3.44 -2.96 0.18
CA ILE A 444 3.00 -4.33 0.03
C ILE A 444 4.10 -5.12 -0.68
N GLY A 445 4.44 -6.28 -0.17
CA GLY A 445 5.53 -7.08 -0.72
C GLY A 445 5.38 -8.56 -0.43
N GLN A 446 6.18 -9.35 -1.13
CA GLN A 446 6.34 -10.79 -0.90
C GLN A 446 7.80 -11.14 -0.68
N TYR A 447 8.04 -12.11 0.18
CA TYR A 447 9.35 -12.73 0.35
C TYR A 447 9.27 -14.20 -0.06
N THR A 448 10.16 -14.61 -0.96
CA THR A 448 10.17 -15.96 -1.56
C THR A 448 11.50 -16.71 -1.32
N GLY A 449 12.35 -16.19 -0.41
CA GLY A 449 13.64 -16.79 -0.09
C GLY A 449 14.80 -16.33 -0.97
N SER A 450 14.54 -15.40 -1.93
CA SER A 450 15.60 -14.80 -2.74
C SER A 450 15.86 -13.36 -2.32
N THR A 451 17.13 -13.03 -2.08
CA THR A 451 17.61 -11.65 -1.82
C THR A 451 18.04 -10.93 -3.10
N THR A 452 17.87 -11.55 -4.27
CA THR A 452 18.34 -10.99 -5.54
C THR A 452 17.46 -9.82 -5.96
N VAL A 453 18.12 -8.70 -6.27
CA VAL A 453 17.57 -7.63 -7.11
C VAL A 453 16.90 -8.25 -8.31
N ALA A 454 15.57 -8.28 -8.33
CA ALA A 454 14.83 -8.77 -9.47
C ALA A 454 14.90 -7.68 -10.54
N VAL A 455 15.84 -7.80 -11.46
CA VAL A 455 15.71 -7.12 -12.75
C VAL A 455 14.48 -7.76 -13.41
N PRO A 456 13.40 -7.02 -13.67
CA PRO A 456 12.18 -7.59 -14.22
C PRO A 456 12.49 -8.28 -15.56
N ASP A 457 11.85 -9.43 -15.82
CA ASP A 457 11.96 -10.10 -17.13
C ASP A 457 11.52 -9.20 -18.30
N SER A 458 10.78 -8.11 -18.02
CA SER A 458 10.47 -7.04 -18.97
C SER A 458 11.70 -6.30 -19.50
N ILE A 459 12.81 -6.23 -18.74
CA ILE A 459 14.09 -5.69 -19.27
C ILE A 459 14.69 -6.67 -20.28
N LYS A 460 14.58 -7.99 -20.05
CA LYS A 460 14.97 -8.99 -21.06
C LYS A 460 14.11 -8.90 -22.33
N MET A 461 12.81 -8.66 -22.21
CA MET A 461 11.94 -8.41 -23.36
C MET A 461 12.27 -7.10 -24.10
N VAL A 462 12.72 -6.06 -23.39
CA VAL A 462 13.20 -4.81 -24.00
C VAL A 462 14.56 -5.02 -24.65
N GLU A 463 15.46 -5.80 -24.06
CA GLU A 463 16.73 -6.19 -24.68
C GLU A 463 16.52 -7.11 -25.90
N GLU A 464 15.62 -8.11 -25.85
CA GLU A 464 15.26 -8.93 -26.97
C GLU A 464 14.55 -8.14 -28.08
N ASN A 465 13.69 -7.17 -27.73
CA ASN A 465 13.07 -6.28 -28.71
C ASN A 465 14.05 -5.24 -29.23
N LYS A 466 14.96 -4.69 -28.43
CA LYS A 466 16.07 -3.84 -28.91
C LYS A 466 17.00 -4.60 -29.83
N GLN A 467 17.31 -5.88 -29.58
CA GLN A 467 18.10 -6.70 -30.49
C GLN A 467 17.35 -6.98 -31.80
N LYS A 468 16.03 -7.24 -31.76
CA LYS A 468 15.23 -7.42 -32.99
C LYS A 468 15.00 -6.11 -33.75
N GLU A 469 14.83 -4.97 -33.09
CA GLU A 469 14.76 -3.66 -33.75
C GLU A 469 16.11 -3.24 -34.34
N ASN A 470 17.21 -3.53 -33.63
CA ASN A 470 18.56 -3.22 -34.07
C ASN A 470 19.05 -4.00 -35.31
N GLU A 471 18.37 -5.08 -35.68
CA GLU A 471 18.65 -5.79 -36.96
C GLU A 471 17.91 -5.21 -38.18
N GLN A 472 17.04 -4.20 -37.95
CA GLN A 472 16.28 -3.59 -39.05
C GLN A 472 17.14 -2.60 -39.83
N ILE A 473 17.01 -2.69 -41.17
CA ILE A 473 17.76 -1.87 -42.12
C ILE A 473 16.78 -0.91 -42.80
N TYR A 474 17.14 0.37 -42.86
CA TYR A 474 16.35 1.41 -43.50
C TYR A 474 17.16 2.15 -44.54
N ASN A 475 16.50 2.69 -45.59
CA ASN A 475 17.10 3.67 -46.45
C ASN A 475 17.13 5.05 -45.79
N LEU A 476 17.80 6.04 -46.39
CA LEU A 476 17.91 7.39 -45.84
C LEU A 476 16.57 8.16 -45.77
N SER A 477 15.52 7.68 -46.45
CA SER A 477 14.16 8.20 -46.35
C SER A 477 13.30 7.51 -45.29
N GLY A 478 13.91 6.61 -44.46
CA GLY A 478 13.22 5.95 -43.35
C GLY A 478 12.37 4.74 -43.75
N GLN A 479 12.42 4.29 -44.99
CA GLN A 479 11.72 3.08 -45.46
C GLN A 479 12.54 1.83 -45.07
N ARG A 480 11.88 0.84 -44.49
CA ARG A 480 12.48 -0.43 -44.11
C ARG A 480 12.91 -1.25 -45.32
N LEU A 481 14.13 -1.73 -45.28
CA LEU A 481 14.71 -2.60 -46.32
C LEU A 481 14.75 -4.04 -45.81
N SER A 482 14.50 -4.99 -46.72
CA SER A 482 14.59 -6.43 -46.39
C SER A 482 16.06 -6.92 -46.32
N LYS A 483 17.00 -6.18 -46.93
CA LYS A 483 18.45 -6.43 -46.89
C LYS A 483 19.21 -5.14 -47.20
N ALA A 484 20.47 -5.06 -46.78
CA ALA A 484 21.34 -3.93 -47.12
C ALA A 484 21.49 -3.80 -48.65
N PRO A 485 21.44 -2.57 -49.19
CA PRO A 485 21.62 -2.33 -50.62
C PRO A 485 23.01 -2.79 -51.06
N ALA A 486 23.16 -3.17 -52.32
CA ALA A 486 24.46 -3.63 -52.88
C ALA A 486 25.48 -2.47 -52.91
N HIS A 487 25.03 -1.24 -53.11
CA HIS A 487 25.83 -0.02 -53.12
C HIS A 487 24.97 1.13 -52.52
N GLY A 488 25.63 2.07 -51.84
CA GLY A 488 25.01 3.28 -51.28
C GLY A 488 24.90 3.30 -49.77
N LEU A 489 24.20 4.32 -49.24
CA LEU A 489 24.03 4.56 -47.80
C LEU A 489 22.75 3.95 -47.32
N TYR A 490 22.78 3.37 -46.12
CA TYR A 490 21.62 2.82 -45.39
C TYR A 490 21.80 2.99 -43.90
N ILE A 491 20.72 2.90 -43.15
CA ILE A 491 20.72 2.98 -41.70
C ILE A 491 20.56 1.57 -41.12
N ARG A 492 21.48 1.18 -40.25
CA ARG A 492 21.41 -0.04 -39.44
C ARG A 492 21.83 0.28 -38.02
N ASN A 493 21.03 -0.15 -37.05
CA ASN A 493 21.29 0.12 -35.62
C ASN A 493 21.43 1.64 -35.33
N GLY A 494 20.57 2.47 -35.94
CA GLY A 494 20.62 3.92 -35.81
C GLY A 494 21.85 4.62 -36.40
N LYS A 495 22.76 3.89 -37.06
CA LYS A 495 23.99 4.43 -37.69
C LYS A 495 23.88 4.37 -39.21
N ILE A 496 24.38 5.43 -39.88
CA ILE A 496 24.50 5.44 -41.33
C ILE A 496 25.68 4.57 -41.71
N MET A 497 25.41 3.59 -42.55
CA MET A 497 26.39 2.63 -43.10
C MET A 497 26.54 2.86 -44.61
N SER A 498 27.71 2.65 -45.14
CA SER A 498 27.96 2.63 -46.59
C SER A 498 28.36 1.23 -47.05
N ARG A 499 27.95 0.85 -48.25
CA ARG A 499 28.36 -0.36 -48.88
C ARG A 499 28.75 -0.11 -50.33
#